data_46987253c902def78bed70c82f7349dc
#
_entry.id   46987253c902def78bed70c82f7349dc
#
_cell.length_a   1.000
_cell.length_b   1.000
_cell.length_c   1.000
_cell.angle_alpha   90.00
_cell.angle_beta   90.00
_cell.angle_gamma   90.00
#
_symmetry.space_group_name_H-M   'P 1'
#
loop_
_entity.id
_entity.type
_entity.pdbx_description
1 polymer ?
#
loop_
_entity_poly.entity_id
_entity_poly.type
_entity_poly.pdbx_seq_one_letter_code
_entity_poly.pdbx_strand_id
1 'polypeptide(L)'
;MSTYEISSETLAIIPIENFCSRVVEKDNTIIVNKTPMQIIEDSCSFFGSSYFGRAKGTKGLIGVSHKAPIIIEESKEIIFFPTSSPRLYECCWISLKHINRYQKQESNALVLFNSGYSLAVDMSYGSFDNQVLRATRLESVLRFRKNI
;
A
#
# COMPACT_ATOMS: atom_id res chain seq x y z
N MET A 1 -6.83 -16.27 -9.93
CA MET A 1 -6.36 -15.33 -10.95
C MET A 1 -4.85 -15.31 -10.96
N SER A 2 -4.24 -15.28 -12.12
CA SER A 2 -2.77 -15.38 -12.25
C SER A 2 -2.07 -14.02 -12.37
N THR A 3 -2.80 -12.96 -12.68
CA THR A 3 -2.26 -11.60 -12.76
C THR A 3 -3.24 -10.61 -12.14
N TYR A 4 -2.70 -9.50 -11.65
CA TYR A 4 -3.52 -8.44 -11.08
C TYR A 4 -2.72 -7.13 -11.11
N GLU A 5 -3.33 -6.07 -11.61
CA GLU A 5 -2.76 -4.73 -11.56
C GLU A 5 -3.61 -3.88 -10.62
N ILE A 6 -2.94 -3.18 -9.70
CA ILE A 6 -3.59 -2.28 -8.76
C ILE A 6 -4.36 -1.19 -9.51
N SER A 7 -5.56 -0.90 -9.05
CA SER A 7 -6.39 0.17 -9.60
C SER A 7 -6.87 1.09 -8.47
N SER A 8 -7.66 2.10 -8.84
CA SER A 8 -8.26 2.99 -7.85
C SER A 8 -9.29 2.28 -6.96
N GLU A 9 -9.68 1.04 -7.29
CA GLU A 9 -10.60 0.23 -6.49
C GLU A 9 -9.90 -0.66 -5.46
N THR A 10 -8.58 -0.78 -5.53
CA THR A 10 -7.82 -1.67 -4.65
C THR A 10 -7.59 -1.06 -3.29
N LEU A 11 -8.01 -1.75 -2.22
CA LEU A 11 -7.87 -1.29 -0.84
C LEU A 11 -6.63 -1.83 -0.17
N ALA A 12 -6.38 -3.13 -0.29
CA ALA A 12 -5.30 -3.80 0.41
C ALA A 12 -4.90 -5.08 -0.31
N ILE A 13 -3.64 -5.45 -0.13
CA ILE A 13 -3.07 -6.70 -0.64
C ILE A 13 -2.51 -7.45 0.55
N ILE A 14 -3.08 -8.62 0.84
CA ILE A 14 -2.81 -9.38 2.06
C ILE A 14 -2.21 -10.73 1.68
N PRO A 15 -1.05 -11.10 2.24
CA PRO A 15 -0.47 -12.42 1.95
C PRO A 15 -1.32 -13.54 2.56
N ILE A 16 -1.45 -14.62 1.82
CA ILE A 16 -2.09 -15.85 2.28
C ILE A 16 -1.20 -17.03 1.92
N GLU A 17 -1.65 -18.25 2.21
CA GLU A 17 -0.87 -19.47 1.98
C GLU A 17 -0.43 -19.63 0.53
N ASN A 18 0.61 -20.45 0.32
CA ASN A 18 1.09 -20.87 -1.01
C ASN A 18 1.51 -19.72 -1.92
N PHE A 19 2.12 -18.68 -1.33
CA PHE A 19 2.63 -17.52 -2.07
C PHE A 19 1.55 -16.83 -2.90
N CYS A 20 0.33 -16.84 -2.37
CA CYS A 20 -0.81 -16.16 -2.97
C CYS A 20 -1.16 -14.91 -2.16
N SER A 21 -2.04 -14.10 -2.72
CA SER A 21 -2.53 -12.88 -2.06
C SER A 21 -4.04 -12.83 -2.09
N ARG A 22 -4.61 -12.26 -1.03
CA ARG A 22 -5.99 -11.81 -1.02
C ARG A 22 -5.96 -10.32 -1.34
N VAL A 23 -6.56 -9.95 -2.46
CA VAL A 23 -6.69 -8.56 -2.85
C VAL A 23 -8.09 -8.08 -2.50
N VAL A 24 -8.16 -7.10 -1.61
CA VAL A 24 -9.44 -6.52 -1.21
C VAL A 24 -9.70 -5.31 -2.07
N GLU A 25 -10.80 -5.35 -2.80
CA GLU A 25 -11.26 -4.22 -3.59
C GLU A 25 -12.49 -3.59 -2.94
N LYS A 26 -12.90 -2.44 -3.45
CA LYS A 26 -14.02 -1.68 -2.90
C LYS A 26 -15.28 -2.54 -2.74
N ASP A 27 -15.60 -3.37 -3.72
CA ASP A 27 -16.85 -4.14 -3.76
C ASP A 27 -16.66 -5.65 -3.72
N ASN A 28 -15.43 -6.16 -3.75
CA ASN A 28 -15.20 -7.60 -3.74
C ASN A 28 -13.79 -7.95 -3.25
N THR A 29 -13.51 -9.24 -3.16
CA THR A 29 -12.21 -9.76 -2.77
C THR A 29 -11.80 -10.81 -3.80
N ILE A 30 -10.54 -10.75 -4.21
CA ILE A 30 -9.98 -11.61 -5.26
C ILE A 30 -8.77 -12.36 -4.71
N ILE A 31 -8.65 -13.64 -5.07
CA ILE A 31 -7.44 -14.41 -4.76
C ILE A 31 -6.54 -14.40 -5.99
N VAL A 32 -5.29 -13.99 -5.80
CA VAL A 32 -4.30 -13.88 -6.87
C VAL A 32 -3.14 -14.81 -6.57
N ASN A 33 -2.68 -15.56 -7.57
CA ASN A 33 -1.61 -16.54 -7.42
C ASN A 33 -0.22 -15.88 -7.50
N LYS A 34 -0.05 -14.81 -6.75
CA LYS A 34 1.21 -14.08 -6.64
C LYS A 34 1.33 -13.51 -5.23
N THR A 35 2.57 -13.31 -4.79
CA THR A 35 2.80 -12.65 -3.49
C THR A 35 2.44 -11.18 -3.58
N PRO A 36 2.19 -10.51 -2.44
CA PRO A 36 1.96 -9.07 -2.45
C PRO A 36 3.07 -8.30 -3.16
N MET A 37 4.33 -8.66 -2.91
CA MET A 37 5.46 -7.97 -3.54
C MET A 37 5.46 -8.12 -5.07
N GLN A 38 5.09 -9.30 -5.57
CA GLN A 38 4.97 -9.53 -7.01
C GLN A 38 3.86 -8.66 -7.62
N ILE A 39 2.75 -8.53 -6.92
CA ILE A 39 1.63 -7.69 -7.37
C ILE A 39 2.06 -6.21 -7.41
N ILE A 40 2.78 -5.76 -6.39
CA ILE A 40 3.30 -4.39 -6.34
C ILE A 40 4.26 -4.16 -7.52
N GLU A 41 5.18 -5.09 -7.75
CA GLU A 41 6.15 -4.95 -8.85
C GLU A 41 5.45 -4.95 -10.21
N ASP A 42 4.51 -5.87 -10.41
CA ASP A 42 3.77 -5.94 -11.67
C ASP A 42 2.94 -4.68 -11.91
N SER A 43 2.37 -4.12 -10.85
CA SER A 43 1.57 -2.90 -10.95
C SER A 43 2.43 -1.70 -11.30
N CYS A 44 3.60 -1.57 -10.68
CA CYS A 44 4.55 -0.51 -11.03
C CYS A 44 4.96 -0.64 -12.49
N SER A 45 5.24 -1.86 -12.95
CA SER A 45 5.63 -2.13 -14.33
C SER A 45 4.51 -1.77 -15.31
N PHE A 46 3.28 -2.09 -14.94
CA PHE A 46 2.12 -1.77 -15.77
C PHE A 46 2.01 -0.27 -16.04
N PHE A 47 2.39 0.54 -15.07
CA PHE A 47 2.38 2.00 -15.19
C PHE A 47 3.74 2.59 -15.61
N GLY A 48 4.61 1.76 -16.19
CA GLY A 48 5.83 2.23 -16.82
C GLY A 48 7.02 2.46 -15.88
N SER A 49 7.03 1.84 -14.71
CA SER A 49 8.11 2.00 -13.76
C SER A 49 8.53 0.65 -13.18
N SER A 50 9.09 0.65 -11.98
CA SER A 50 9.46 -0.53 -11.22
C SER A 50 9.29 -0.21 -9.75
N TYR A 51 9.23 -1.24 -8.91
CA TYR A 51 9.22 -1.01 -7.46
C TYR A 51 10.48 -0.22 -7.05
N PHE A 52 11.65 -0.65 -7.56
CA PHE A 52 12.91 0.03 -7.24
C PHE A 52 12.86 1.51 -7.62
N GLY A 53 12.37 1.81 -8.82
CA GLY A 53 12.25 3.19 -9.29
C GLY A 53 11.30 4.01 -8.44
N ARG A 54 10.18 3.44 -8.07
CA ARG A 54 9.20 4.12 -7.20
C ARG A 54 9.74 4.34 -5.79
N ALA A 55 10.45 3.35 -5.23
CA ALA A 55 11.09 3.49 -3.92
C ALA A 55 12.17 4.57 -3.94
N LYS A 56 12.95 4.61 -5.01
CA LYS A 56 13.96 5.66 -5.19
C LYS A 56 13.31 7.03 -5.29
N GLY A 57 12.17 7.12 -5.98
CA GLY A 57 11.39 8.34 -6.08
C GLY A 57 10.92 8.84 -4.71
N THR A 58 10.40 7.94 -3.88
CA THR A 58 9.98 8.27 -2.52
C THR A 58 11.14 8.83 -1.71
N LYS A 59 12.31 8.20 -1.79
CA LYS A 59 13.50 8.68 -1.09
C LYS A 59 13.86 10.11 -1.53
N GLY A 60 13.77 10.38 -2.83
CA GLY A 60 14.05 11.71 -3.35
C GLY A 60 13.03 12.75 -2.92
N LEU A 61 11.76 12.36 -2.79
CA LEU A 61 10.69 13.29 -2.46
C LEU A 61 10.57 13.56 -0.96
N ILE A 62 10.71 12.53 -0.10
CA ILE A 62 10.49 12.70 1.34
C ILE A 62 11.61 12.14 2.22
N GLY A 63 12.69 11.64 1.63
CA GLY A 63 13.86 11.17 2.38
C GLY A 63 13.68 9.82 3.09
N VAL A 64 12.65 9.05 2.75
CA VAL A 64 12.37 7.76 3.39
C VAL A 64 12.84 6.63 2.50
N SER A 65 13.64 5.70 3.06
CA SER A 65 14.19 4.56 2.32
C SER A 65 13.82 3.20 2.90
N HIS A 66 13.33 3.13 4.15
CA HIS A 66 12.93 1.87 4.79
C HIS A 66 11.42 1.82 4.91
N LYS A 67 10.81 0.71 4.48
CA LYS A 67 9.36 0.54 4.45
C LYS A 67 8.69 1.72 3.78
N ALA A 68 9.24 2.13 2.64
CA ALA A 68 8.82 3.35 1.98
C ALA A 68 7.43 3.18 1.36
N PRO A 69 6.54 4.17 1.51
CA PRO A 69 5.34 4.22 0.69
C PRO A 69 5.74 4.46 -0.77
N ILE A 70 4.96 3.95 -1.70
CA ILE A 70 5.28 4.09 -3.12
C ILE A 70 4.08 4.59 -3.91
N ILE A 71 4.38 5.35 -4.95
CA ILE A 71 3.38 5.84 -5.89
C ILE A 71 3.19 4.74 -6.93
N ILE A 72 2.02 4.12 -6.95
CA ILE A 72 1.69 3.10 -7.96
C ILE A 72 1.33 3.79 -9.27
N GLU A 73 0.45 4.79 -9.21
CA GLU A 73 0.00 5.55 -10.37
C GLU A 73 -0.18 7.01 -9.96
N GLU A 74 0.48 7.90 -10.68
CA GLU A 74 0.63 9.29 -10.27
C GLU A 74 -0.63 10.12 -10.50
N SER A 75 -1.26 9.99 -11.68
CA SER A 75 -2.38 10.86 -12.05
C SER A 75 -3.59 10.68 -11.15
N LYS A 76 -3.84 9.49 -10.64
CA LYS A 76 -4.93 9.18 -9.73
C LYS A 76 -4.48 9.16 -8.28
N GLU A 77 -3.22 9.48 -8.02
CA GLU A 77 -2.65 9.52 -6.68
C GLU A 77 -2.82 8.19 -5.94
N ILE A 78 -2.55 7.09 -6.63
CA ILE A 78 -2.62 5.77 -6.00
C ILE A 78 -1.30 5.52 -5.27
N ILE A 79 -1.34 5.61 -3.95
CA ILE A 79 -0.19 5.44 -3.08
C ILE A 79 -0.46 4.27 -2.14
N PHE A 80 0.47 3.31 -2.10
CA PHE A 80 0.40 2.17 -1.20
C PHE A 80 1.60 2.21 -0.25
N PHE A 81 1.39 1.72 0.97
CA PHE A 81 2.49 1.60 1.92
C PHE A 81 2.50 0.19 2.53
N PRO A 82 3.71 -0.32 2.85
CA PRO A 82 3.83 -1.64 3.45
C PRO A 82 3.66 -1.57 4.96
N THR A 83 3.15 -2.66 5.55
CA THR A 83 2.98 -2.75 7.00
C THR A 83 4.21 -3.28 7.71
N SER A 84 5.16 -3.86 6.98
CA SER A 84 6.43 -4.34 7.49
C SER A 84 7.48 -4.20 6.39
N SER A 85 8.68 -4.77 6.59
CA SER A 85 9.66 -4.80 5.51
C SER A 85 9.07 -5.50 4.28
N PRO A 86 9.15 -4.90 3.09
CA PRO A 86 8.60 -5.51 1.88
C PRO A 86 9.18 -6.89 1.55
N ARG A 87 10.35 -7.22 2.09
CA ARG A 87 10.99 -8.52 1.87
C ARG A 87 10.36 -9.64 2.71
N LEU A 88 9.58 -9.29 3.72
CA LEU A 88 8.96 -10.29 4.59
C LEU A 88 7.65 -10.79 3.99
N TYR A 89 7.41 -12.09 4.12
CA TYR A 89 6.22 -12.71 3.57
C TYR A 89 4.93 -12.13 4.15
N GLU A 90 4.94 -11.79 5.45
CA GLU A 90 3.75 -11.29 6.14
C GLU A 90 3.41 -9.83 5.83
N CYS A 91 4.19 -9.17 4.98
CA CYS A 91 3.95 -7.77 4.66
C CYS A 91 2.64 -7.59 3.89
N CYS A 92 1.75 -6.77 4.43
CA CYS A 92 0.56 -6.29 3.72
C CYS A 92 0.87 -4.96 3.08
N TRP A 93 0.17 -4.65 1.99
CA TRP A 93 0.23 -3.33 1.35
C TRP A 93 -1.14 -2.69 1.38
N ILE A 94 -1.20 -1.43 1.77
CA ILE A 94 -2.47 -0.74 2.03
C ILE A 94 -2.54 0.56 1.24
N SER A 95 -3.70 0.81 0.62
CA SER A 95 -3.98 2.02 -0.13
C SER A 95 -4.29 3.17 0.81
N LEU A 96 -3.53 4.25 0.72
CA LEU A 96 -3.74 5.43 1.53
C LEU A 96 -5.15 6.03 1.34
N LYS A 97 -5.57 6.18 0.10
CA LYS A 97 -6.80 6.92 -0.24
C LYS A 97 -8.08 6.23 0.25
N HIS A 98 -8.03 4.94 0.53
CA HIS A 98 -9.20 4.17 0.96
C HIS A 98 -9.35 4.08 2.47
N ILE A 99 -8.38 4.56 3.24
CA ILE A 99 -8.46 4.55 4.70
C ILE A 99 -9.43 5.61 5.16
N ASN A 100 -10.44 5.21 5.93
CA ASN A 100 -11.33 6.16 6.60
C ASN A 100 -10.70 6.61 7.91
N ARG A 101 -10.38 5.63 8.77
CA ARG A 101 -9.72 5.89 10.05
C ARG A 101 -9.06 4.59 10.52
N TYR A 102 -8.26 4.70 11.56
CA TYR A 102 -7.64 3.54 12.18
C TYR A 102 -7.54 3.79 13.67
N GLN A 103 -7.53 2.72 14.45
CA GLN A 103 -7.57 2.81 15.90
C GLN A 103 -6.74 1.72 16.54
N LYS A 104 -6.39 1.94 17.79
CA LYS A 104 -5.66 0.95 18.57
C LYS A 104 -6.62 -0.21 18.90
N GLN A 105 -6.14 -1.43 18.73
CA GLN A 105 -6.86 -2.64 19.09
C GLN A 105 -5.88 -3.55 19.84
N GLU A 106 -5.99 -3.59 21.15
CA GLU A 106 -5.02 -4.22 22.03
C GLU A 106 -3.64 -3.61 21.79
N SER A 107 -2.64 -4.38 21.38
CA SER A 107 -1.31 -3.86 21.08
C SER A 107 -1.12 -3.49 19.60
N ASN A 108 -2.12 -3.78 18.76
CA ASN A 108 -2.03 -3.60 17.32
C ASN A 108 -2.96 -2.50 16.81
N ALA A 109 -3.11 -2.40 15.50
CA ALA A 109 -3.97 -1.42 14.86
C ALA A 109 -5.10 -2.10 14.08
N LEU A 110 -6.27 -1.48 14.11
CA LEU A 110 -7.41 -1.87 13.29
C LEU A 110 -7.66 -0.77 12.28
N VAL A 111 -7.65 -1.13 10.99
CA VAL A 111 -7.86 -0.20 9.89
C VAL A 111 -9.30 -0.28 9.41
N LEU A 112 -9.95 0.86 9.32
CA LEU A 112 -11.34 0.95 8.86
C LEU A 112 -11.34 1.69 7.52
N PHE A 113 -11.76 0.99 6.47
CA PHE A 113 -11.79 1.54 5.12
C PHE A 113 -13.11 2.24 4.82
N ASN A 114 -13.08 3.16 3.86
CA ASN A 114 -14.29 3.87 3.44
C ASN A 114 -15.39 2.92 2.94
N SER A 115 -15.01 1.76 2.41
CA SER A 115 -15.96 0.75 1.92
C SER A 115 -16.71 0.03 3.03
N GLY A 116 -16.27 0.17 4.28
CA GLY A 116 -16.80 -0.60 5.40
C GLY A 116 -15.97 -1.82 5.76
N TYR A 117 -14.99 -2.18 4.93
CA TYR A 117 -14.09 -3.29 5.24
C TYR A 117 -13.18 -2.89 6.41
N SER A 118 -12.91 -3.83 7.30
CA SER A 118 -11.96 -3.60 8.40
C SER A 118 -10.85 -4.65 8.36
N LEU A 119 -9.65 -4.24 8.72
CA LEU A 119 -8.46 -5.08 8.67
C LEU A 119 -7.64 -4.89 9.93
N ALA A 120 -7.43 -5.96 10.69
CA ALA A 120 -6.48 -5.96 11.80
C ALA A 120 -5.09 -6.18 11.23
N VAL A 121 -4.16 -5.29 11.52
CA VAL A 121 -2.78 -5.41 11.05
C VAL A 121 -1.86 -5.75 12.21
N ASP A 122 -0.87 -6.61 11.94
CA ASP A 122 0.08 -7.06 12.96
C ASP A 122 1.23 -6.06 13.10
N MET A 123 0.88 -4.87 13.56
CA MET A 123 1.86 -3.84 13.90
C MET A 123 1.21 -2.88 14.91
N SER A 124 2.03 -2.19 15.69
CA SER A 124 1.53 -1.28 16.71
C SER A 124 0.81 -0.10 16.05
N TYR A 125 -0.11 0.50 16.82
CA TYR A 125 -0.80 1.71 16.37
C TYR A 125 0.19 2.81 15.99
N GLY A 126 1.22 3.03 16.82
CA GLY A 126 2.21 4.07 16.54
C GLY A 126 2.98 3.85 15.26
N SER A 127 3.35 2.60 14.98
CA SER A 127 4.05 2.26 13.74
C SER A 127 3.13 2.43 12.53
N PHE A 128 1.87 2.04 12.66
CA PHE A 128 0.90 2.22 11.58
C PHE A 128 0.64 3.69 11.32
N ASP A 129 0.43 4.48 12.39
CA ASP A 129 0.24 5.92 12.29
C ASP A 129 1.41 6.58 11.56
N ASN A 130 2.64 6.17 11.89
CA ASN A 130 3.84 6.69 11.24
C ASN A 130 3.85 6.37 9.73
N GLN A 131 3.40 5.18 9.34
CA GLN A 131 3.31 4.82 7.93
C GLN A 131 2.27 5.66 7.19
N VAL A 132 1.12 5.91 7.82
CA VAL A 132 0.09 6.78 7.24
C VAL A 132 0.62 8.20 7.07
N LEU A 133 1.34 8.72 8.07
CA LEU A 133 1.93 10.06 7.99
C LEU A 133 2.96 10.16 6.86
N ARG A 134 3.79 9.14 6.68
CA ARG A 134 4.75 9.11 5.57
C ARG A 134 4.06 9.10 4.21
N ALA A 135 3.03 8.27 4.06
CA ALA A 135 2.28 8.18 2.81
C ALA A 135 1.55 9.49 2.51
N THR A 136 0.98 10.13 3.54
CA THR A 136 0.32 11.42 3.43
C THR A 136 1.31 12.50 3.02
N ARG A 137 2.52 12.49 3.57
CA ARG A 137 3.56 13.43 3.20
C ARG A 137 3.97 13.24 1.74
N LEU A 138 4.11 11.99 1.30
CA LEU A 138 4.43 11.68 -0.09
C LEU A 138 3.36 12.25 -1.03
N GLU A 139 2.09 12.03 -0.70
CA GLU A 139 0.97 12.56 -1.46
C GLU A 139 1.02 14.09 -1.53
N SER A 140 1.28 14.73 -0.42
CA SER A 140 1.34 16.18 -0.31
C SER A 140 2.46 16.77 -1.17
N VAL A 141 3.66 16.19 -1.10
CA VAL A 141 4.80 16.63 -1.88
C VAL A 141 4.56 16.42 -3.37
N LEU A 142 3.96 15.28 -3.73
CA LEU A 142 3.62 14.99 -5.13
C LEU A 142 2.67 16.04 -5.69
N ARG A 143 1.61 16.36 -4.95
CA ARG A 143 0.63 17.40 -5.36
C ARG A 143 1.30 18.75 -5.54
N PHE A 144 2.14 19.11 -4.59
CA PHE A 144 2.86 20.37 -4.68
C PHE A 144 3.70 20.44 -5.96
N ARG A 145 4.45 19.38 -6.27
CA ARG A 145 5.30 19.35 -7.46
C ARG A 145 4.52 19.36 -8.76
N LYS A 146 3.33 18.77 -8.77
CA LYS A 146 2.48 18.79 -9.96
C LYS A 146 1.92 20.17 -10.27
N ASN A 147 1.88 21.06 -9.29
CA ASN A 147 1.33 22.41 -9.44
C ASN A 147 2.38 23.49 -9.67
N ILE A 148 3.64 23.10 -9.85
CA ILE A 148 4.69 24.03 -10.23
C ILE A 148 4.78 24.11 -11.77
#